data_40ac60d2603b3a90d2a066124bb0a818
#
_entry.id   40ac60d2603b3a90d2a066124bb0a818
#
_cell.length_a   1.000
_cell.length_b   1.000
_cell.length_c   1.000
_cell.angle_alpha   90.00
_cell.angle_beta   90.00
_cell.angle_gamma   90.00
#
_symmetry.space_group_name_H-M   'P 1'
#
loop_
_entity.id
_entity.type
_entity.pdbx_description
1 polymer ?
#
loop_
_entity_poly.entity_id
_entity_poly.type
_entity_poly.pdbx_seq_one_letter_code
_entity_poly.pdbx_strand_id
1 'polypeptide(L)'
;FIIGKTNLSEWANFRSSTSTSGWSSMGGQTINPYGEMRTPCGSSSGSGVVVATGLVDVAIGTETNGSVSCPSSVNGIVGIKPTVGLVSRSGIIPISSTQDTAGPMANSVSSAAKILEIISGVDLNDPATLNIPEDFNFNFTSDLNDSSLAGKRFGLLPTGSMNSDGKLMLTKIRMVLEKAGAIVVDIDDKREYPGPEELLVLLYE
;
A
#
# COMPACT_ATOMS: atom_id res chain seq x y z
N PHE A 1 17.42 -1.99 12.04
CA PHE A 1 18.40 -0.91 11.93
C PHE A 1 17.93 0.11 10.91
N ILE A 2 17.74 1.38 11.31
CA ILE A 2 17.30 2.46 10.42
C ILE A 2 18.53 3.07 9.76
N ILE A 3 18.58 3.04 8.42
CA ILE A 3 19.72 3.53 7.63
C ILE A 3 19.50 4.92 7.03
N GLY A 4 18.28 5.41 6.98
CA GLY A 4 17.98 6.73 6.45
C GLY A 4 16.49 7.04 6.38
N LYS A 5 16.18 8.23 5.87
CA LYS A 5 14.85 8.71 5.53
C LYS A 5 14.75 8.89 4.03
N THR A 6 13.57 8.62 3.48
CA THR A 6 13.29 8.76 2.06
C THR A 6 12.55 10.05 1.74
N ASN A 7 12.65 10.52 0.49
CA ASN A 7 11.94 11.70 0.03
C ASN A 7 10.49 11.37 -0.29
N LEU A 8 9.56 11.83 0.53
CA LEU A 8 8.13 11.72 0.26
C LEU A 8 7.62 12.96 -0.50
N SER A 9 6.45 12.85 -1.11
CA SER A 9 5.75 14.02 -1.63
C SER A 9 5.42 14.98 -0.48
N GLU A 10 5.75 16.25 -0.63
CA GLU A 10 5.58 17.26 0.41
C GLU A 10 4.13 17.32 0.89
N TRP A 11 3.94 17.25 2.22
CA TRP A 11 2.63 17.20 2.87
C TRP A 11 1.71 16.11 2.28
N ALA A 12 2.26 14.96 1.95
CA ALA A 12 1.54 13.81 1.38
C ALA A 12 0.66 14.18 0.16
N ASN A 13 1.11 15.10 -0.70
CA ASN A 13 0.40 15.72 -1.82
C ASN A 13 -0.70 16.73 -1.43
N PHE A 14 -0.89 17.04 -0.15
CA PHE A 14 -1.88 18.03 0.30
C PHE A 14 -1.37 19.47 0.32
N ARG A 15 -0.16 19.74 -0.18
CA ARG A 15 0.41 21.08 -0.27
C ARG A 15 -0.42 22.02 -1.16
N SER A 16 -0.95 21.49 -2.26
CA SER A 16 -1.84 22.22 -3.19
C SER A 16 -2.60 21.24 -4.08
N SER A 17 -3.65 21.73 -4.74
CA SER A 17 -4.40 20.95 -5.76
C SER A 17 -3.54 20.54 -6.97
N THR A 18 -2.37 21.15 -7.15
CA THR A 18 -1.41 20.87 -8.24
C THR A 18 -0.11 20.25 -7.72
N SER A 19 -0.13 19.64 -6.53
CA SER A 19 1.04 18.96 -5.99
C SER A 19 1.52 17.85 -6.92
N THR A 20 2.84 17.79 -7.11
CA THR A 20 3.48 16.74 -7.92
C THR A 20 3.95 15.61 -7.01
N SER A 21 3.51 14.40 -7.30
CA SER A 21 3.95 13.21 -6.55
C SER A 21 5.46 13.02 -6.63
N GLY A 22 6.08 12.83 -5.47
CA GLY A 22 7.53 12.63 -5.33
C GLY A 22 8.35 13.90 -5.19
N TRP A 23 7.72 15.07 -5.21
CA TRP A 23 8.43 16.34 -5.01
C TRP A 23 8.35 16.82 -3.57
N SER A 24 9.47 17.32 -3.05
CA SER A 24 9.51 18.10 -1.82
C SER A 24 10.52 19.25 -1.91
N SER A 25 10.31 20.28 -1.09
CA SER A 25 11.26 21.40 -0.96
C SER A 25 12.62 20.98 -0.40
N MET A 26 12.68 19.87 0.32
CA MET A 26 13.89 19.33 0.93
C MET A 26 14.73 18.50 -0.05
N GLY A 27 14.10 17.63 -0.85
CA GLY A 27 14.78 16.63 -1.68
C GLY A 27 14.55 16.79 -3.18
N GLY A 28 13.77 17.78 -3.61
CA GLY A 28 13.38 17.93 -5.03
C GLY A 28 12.50 16.80 -5.51
N GLN A 29 12.59 16.46 -6.79
CA GLN A 29 11.77 15.46 -7.44
C GLN A 29 12.39 14.05 -7.33
N THR A 30 11.66 13.13 -6.75
CA THR A 30 11.98 11.69 -6.81
C THR A 30 11.66 11.17 -8.22
N ILE A 31 12.61 10.49 -8.85
CA ILE A 31 12.51 9.98 -10.21
C ILE A 31 12.16 8.49 -10.17
N ASN A 32 11.22 8.08 -11.02
CA ASN A 32 10.87 6.66 -11.19
C ASN A 32 12.05 5.93 -11.86
N PRO A 33 12.54 4.79 -11.31
CA PRO A 33 13.73 4.10 -11.82
C PRO A 33 13.53 3.48 -13.21
N TYR A 34 12.29 3.34 -13.66
CA TYR A 34 11.96 2.78 -14.98
C TYR A 34 11.79 3.86 -16.08
N GLY A 35 12.04 5.12 -15.77
CA GLY A 35 12.07 6.21 -16.74
C GLY A 35 11.66 7.56 -16.15
N GLU A 36 12.39 8.62 -16.54
CA GLU A 36 12.19 9.99 -16.05
C GLU A 36 10.79 10.55 -16.36
N MET A 37 10.19 10.11 -17.46
CA MET A 37 8.83 10.52 -17.84
C MET A 37 7.72 9.72 -17.14
N ARG A 38 8.08 8.80 -16.23
CA ARG A 38 7.12 8.03 -15.43
C ARG A 38 6.99 8.64 -14.05
N THR A 39 5.75 8.76 -13.58
CA THR A 39 5.52 9.17 -12.20
C THR A 39 6.07 8.13 -11.22
N PRO A 40 6.75 8.52 -10.13
CA PRO A 40 7.04 7.60 -9.04
C PRO A 40 5.81 7.30 -8.18
N CYS A 41 4.67 7.95 -8.46
CA CYS A 41 3.52 8.09 -7.59
C CYS A 41 3.91 8.60 -6.20
N GLY A 42 2.98 8.62 -5.27
CA GLY A 42 3.24 9.11 -3.91
C GLY A 42 2.01 8.87 -3.02
N SER A 43 2.17 9.28 -1.78
CA SER A 43 3.20 10.17 -1.25
C SER A 43 4.50 9.45 -0.82
N SER A 44 4.52 8.14 -0.61
CA SER A 44 5.75 7.40 -0.21
C SER A 44 6.69 7.12 -1.40
N SER A 45 6.94 8.12 -2.23
CA SER A 45 7.67 8.02 -3.49
C SER A 45 9.10 7.50 -3.31
N GLY A 46 9.85 8.12 -2.41
CA GLY A 46 11.22 7.72 -2.14
C GLY A 46 11.33 6.32 -1.53
N SER A 47 10.36 5.91 -0.70
CA SER A 47 10.30 4.54 -0.16
C SER A 47 10.07 3.51 -1.27
N GLY A 48 9.20 3.83 -2.25
CA GLY A 48 9.00 2.97 -3.42
C GLY A 48 10.25 2.86 -4.29
N VAL A 49 10.87 4.00 -4.59
CA VAL A 49 12.04 4.06 -5.48
C VAL A 49 13.27 3.39 -4.86
N VAL A 50 13.56 3.61 -3.56
CA VAL A 50 14.75 3.05 -2.92
C VAL A 50 14.72 1.51 -2.88
N VAL A 51 13.52 0.91 -2.73
CA VAL A 51 13.33 -0.54 -2.81
C VAL A 51 13.44 -1.03 -4.26
N ALA A 52 12.77 -0.35 -5.20
CA ALA A 52 12.79 -0.71 -6.62
C ALA A 52 14.19 -0.67 -7.24
N THR A 53 15.06 0.22 -6.73
CA THR A 53 16.47 0.29 -7.18
C THR A 53 17.38 -0.74 -6.51
N GLY A 54 16.88 -1.52 -5.55
CA GLY A 54 17.67 -2.49 -4.82
C GLY A 54 18.68 -1.91 -3.84
N LEU A 55 18.58 -0.61 -3.53
CA LEU A 55 19.45 0.01 -2.51
C LEU A 55 19.13 -0.49 -1.10
N VAL A 56 17.89 -0.86 -0.86
CA VAL A 56 17.43 -1.54 0.35
C VAL A 56 16.39 -2.61 -0.02
N ASP A 57 16.27 -3.64 0.81
CA ASP A 57 15.27 -4.70 0.60
C ASP A 57 13.87 -4.28 1.02
N VAL A 58 13.78 -3.36 1.98
CA VAL A 58 12.54 -2.91 2.59
C VAL A 58 12.57 -1.44 2.96
N ALA A 59 11.42 -0.80 2.91
CA ALA A 59 11.19 0.56 3.42
C ALA A 59 9.81 0.63 4.09
N ILE A 60 9.57 1.69 4.84
CA ILE A 60 8.25 2.01 5.38
C ILE A 60 7.68 3.19 4.59
N GLY A 61 6.41 3.08 4.25
CA GLY A 61 5.60 4.17 3.73
C GLY A 61 4.43 4.48 4.65
N THR A 62 3.69 5.53 4.35
CA THR A 62 2.43 5.87 5.01
C THR A 62 1.34 6.02 3.96
N GLU A 63 0.12 5.67 4.32
CA GLU A 63 -1.01 5.78 3.41
C GLU A 63 -2.28 6.19 4.16
N THR A 64 -2.90 7.23 3.63
CA THR A 64 -4.32 7.52 3.84
C THR A 64 -5.11 6.85 2.72
N ASN A 65 -4.84 7.25 1.47
CA ASN A 65 -5.46 6.69 0.27
C ASN A 65 -4.43 6.66 -0.88
N GLY A 66 -3.93 5.48 -1.21
CA GLY A 66 -3.01 5.28 -2.34
C GLY A 66 -1.53 5.45 -2.05
N SER A 67 -1.12 6.02 -0.90
CA SER A 67 0.25 6.52 -0.72
C SER A 67 1.33 5.45 -0.42
N VAL A 68 0.98 4.21 -0.19
CA VAL A 68 1.85 3.03 -0.19
C VAL A 68 1.58 2.20 -1.45
N SER A 69 0.30 1.95 -1.72
CA SER A 69 -0.14 1.05 -2.80
C SER A 69 0.20 1.60 -4.19
N CYS A 70 -0.01 2.90 -4.45
CA CYS A 70 0.32 3.48 -5.76
C CYS A 70 1.84 3.51 -6.03
N PRO A 71 2.72 4.06 -5.17
CA PRO A 71 4.15 4.02 -5.43
C PRO A 71 4.70 2.59 -5.48
N SER A 72 4.14 1.64 -4.73
CA SER A 72 4.53 0.22 -4.87
C SER A 72 4.17 -0.34 -6.24
N SER A 73 2.97 -0.06 -6.73
CA SER A 73 2.49 -0.54 -8.03
C SER A 73 3.33 0.00 -9.18
N VAL A 74 3.56 1.34 -9.24
CA VAL A 74 4.26 1.95 -10.38
C VAL A 74 5.77 1.74 -10.37
N ASN A 75 6.33 1.37 -9.21
CA ASN A 75 7.74 1.03 -9.07
C ASN A 75 7.98 -0.49 -9.04
N GLY A 76 6.94 -1.31 -9.26
CA GLY A 76 7.08 -2.76 -9.43
C GLY A 76 7.53 -3.51 -8.17
N ILE A 77 7.12 -3.06 -7.01
CA ILE A 77 7.41 -3.67 -5.71
C ILE A 77 6.13 -4.08 -4.98
N VAL A 78 6.27 -4.73 -3.85
CA VAL A 78 5.16 -5.11 -2.95
C VAL A 78 4.96 -4.02 -1.90
N GLY A 79 3.73 -3.51 -1.77
CA GLY A 79 3.31 -2.63 -0.69
C GLY A 79 2.11 -3.21 0.03
N ILE A 80 2.08 -3.09 1.35
CA ILE A 80 0.93 -3.48 2.17
C ILE A 80 0.40 -2.24 2.87
N LYS A 81 -0.88 -1.92 2.64
CA LYS A 81 -1.64 -1.02 3.50
C LYS A 81 -2.35 -1.85 4.55
N PRO A 82 -1.88 -1.87 5.81
CA PRO A 82 -2.53 -2.64 6.87
C PRO A 82 -3.89 -2.03 7.25
N THR A 83 -4.68 -2.80 7.97
CA THR A 83 -5.86 -2.27 8.68
C THR A 83 -5.44 -1.16 9.64
N VAL A 84 -6.21 -0.07 9.67
CA VAL A 84 -5.99 1.04 10.61
C VAL A 84 -6.00 0.52 12.05
N GLY A 85 -4.99 0.91 12.82
CA GLY A 85 -4.78 0.44 14.19
C GLY A 85 -3.93 -0.82 14.32
N LEU A 86 -3.58 -1.51 13.23
CA LEU A 86 -2.63 -2.65 13.31
C LEU A 86 -1.20 -2.17 13.55
N VAL A 87 -0.83 -1.03 12.97
CA VAL A 87 0.47 -0.38 13.12
C VAL A 87 0.25 0.99 13.74
N SER A 88 1.07 1.36 14.73
CA SER A 88 1.00 2.66 15.37
C SER A 88 1.27 3.80 14.39
N ARG A 89 0.52 4.89 14.56
CA ARG A 89 0.68 6.16 13.85
C ARG A 89 1.39 7.22 14.68
N SER A 90 1.87 6.85 15.86
CA SER A 90 2.62 7.76 16.73
C SER A 90 3.84 8.33 16.00
N GLY A 91 3.96 9.66 15.97
CA GLY A 91 5.01 10.36 15.23
C GLY A 91 4.75 10.53 13.72
N ILE A 92 3.61 10.08 13.20
CA ILE A 92 3.16 10.34 11.83
C ILE A 92 2.25 11.58 11.84
N ILE A 93 2.50 12.53 10.92
CA ILE A 93 1.64 13.70 10.76
C ILE A 93 0.28 13.23 10.24
N PRO A 94 -0.84 13.51 10.95
CA PRO A 94 -2.14 12.96 10.58
C PRO A 94 -2.76 13.67 9.37
N ILE A 95 -3.53 12.89 8.60
CA ILE A 95 -4.45 13.39 7.56
C ILE A 95 -5.87 12.97 7.95
N SER A 96 -6.10 11.67 8.15
CA SER A 96 -7.42 11.12 8.48
C SER A 96 -7.30 10.06 9.56
N SER A 97 -7.99 10.27 10.67
CA SER A 97 -7.96 9.35 11.82
C SER A 97 -8.51 7.96 11.49
N THR A 98 -9.39 7.87 10.50
CA THR A 98 -10.07 6.63 10.09
C THR A 98 -9.37 5.88 8.94
N GLN A 99 -8.39 6.51 8.28
CA GLN A 99 -7.77 5.95 7.09
C GLN A 99 -6.24 5.80 7.18
N ASP A 100 -5.58 6.64 7.99
CA ASP A 100 -4.12 6.68 8.07
C ASP A 100 -3.53 5.40 8.64
N THR A 101 -2.46 4.93 8.02
CA THR A 101 -1.64 3.84 8.51
C THR A 101 -0.21 3.93 7.97
N ALA A 102 0.73 3.31 8.68
CA ALA A 102 2.04 2.99 8.11
C ALA A 102 2.00 1.58 7.52
N GLY A 103 2.83 1.32 6.51
CA GLY A 103 2.91 -0.01 5.91
C GLY A 103 4.26 -0.29 5.25
N PRO A 104 4.62 -1.58 5.15
CA PRO A 104 5.86 -2.00 4.52
C PRO A 104 5.78 -1.90 3.01
N MET A 105 6.92 -1.56 2.41
CA MET A 105 7.21 -1.57 0.98
C MET A 105 8.46 -2.42 0.77
N ALA A 106 8.40 -3.46 -0.03
CA ALA A 106 9.47 -4.46 -0.14
C ALA A 106 9.56 -5.07 -1.55
N ASN A 107 10.67 -5.72 -1.86
CA ASN A 107 10.87 -6.41 -3.13
C ASN A 107 10.19 -7.80 -3.19
N SER A 108 9.65 -8.30 -2.07
CA SER A 108 8.93 -9.57 -2.01
C SER A 108 7.79 -9.54 -0.98
N VAL A 109 6.78 -10.40 -1.18
CA VAL A 109 5.68 -10.59 -0.23
C VAL A 109 6.20 -11.05 1.13
N SER A 110 7.17 -11.98 1.14
CA SER A 110 7.77 -12.49 2.39
C SER A 110 8.46 -11.37 3.18
N SER A 111 9.24 -10.52 2.52
CA SER A 111 9.88 -9.38 3.17
C SER A 111 8.88 -8.36 3.69
N ALA A 112 7.83 -8.06 2.91
CA ALA A 112 6.77 -7.15 3.32
C ALA A 112 6.00 -7.70 4.55
N ALA A 113 5.63 -8.97 4.54
CA ALA A 113 4.96 -9.63 5.65
C ALA A 113 5.84 -9.65 6.91
N LYS A 114 7.14 -9.93 6.76
CA LYS A 114 8.09 -9.95 7.89
C LYS A 114 8.26 -8.58 8.54
N ILE A 115 8.31 -7.52 7.74
CA ILE A 115 8.34 -6.15 8.29
C ILE A 115 7.01 -5.82 8.96
N LEU A 116 5.89 -6.23 8.39
CA LEU A 116 4.58 -6.02 9.01
C LEU A 116 4.50 -6.69 10.40
N GLU A 117 5.01 -7.93 10.56
CA GLU A 117 5.13 -8.58 11.88
C GLU A 117 5.88 -7.71 12.89
N ILE A 118 6.99 -7.07 12.44
CA ILE A 118 7.89 -6.30 13.32
C ILE A 118 7.27 -4.97 13.76
N ILE A 119 6.51 -4.30 12.85
CA ILE A 119 5.96 -2.97 13.12
C ILE A 119 4.53 -3.00 13.67
N SER A 120 3.87 -4.16 13.68
CA SER A 120 2.51 -4.32 14.22
C SER A 120 2.54 -4.46 15.74
N GLY A 121 1.50 -3.96 16.40
CA GLY A 121 1.34 -4.14 17.84
C GLY A 121 0.67 -2.96 18.52
N VAL A 122 0.40 -3.14 19.81
CA VAL A 122 -0.25 -2.13 20.66
C VAL A 122 0.76 -1.04 21.02
N ASP A 123 0.36 0.20 20.84
CA ASP A 123 1.06 1.40 21.30
C ASP A 123 0.09 2.29 22.07
N LEU A 124 0.40 2.56 23.33
CA LEU A 124 -0.44 3.40 24.20
C LEU A 124 -0.55 4.87 23.72
N ASN A 125 0.37 5.28 22.82
CA ASN A 125 0.33 6.63 22.23
C ASN A 125 -0.56 6.71 20.97
N ASP A 126 -1.06 5.57 20.46
CA ASP A 126 -2.05 5.53 19.38
C ASP A 126 -3.28 4.72 19.81
N PRO A 127 -4.37 5.39 20.21
CA PRO A 127 -5.57 4.71 20.69
C PRO A 127 -6.20 3.71 19.70
N ALA A 128 -5.96 3.86 18.39
CA ALA A 128 -6.48 2.93 17.40
C ALA A 128 -5.90 1.52 17.57
N THR A 129 -4.66 1.42 18.07
CA THR A 129 -4.00 0.13 18.30
C THR A 129 -4.57 -0.64 19.49
N LEU A 130 -5.26 0.05 20.41
CA LEU A 130 -5.87 -0.59 21.58
C LEU A 130 -7.05 -1.51 21.23
N ASN A 131 -7.55 -1.42 19.99
CA ASN A 131 -8.60 -2.31 19.48
C ASN A 131 -8.06 -3.65 18.97
N ILE A 132 -6.75 -3.88 18.98
CA ILE A 132 -6.15 -5.18 18.61
C ILE A 132 -6.59 -6.21 19.66
N PRO A 133 -7.20 -7.35 19.25
CA PRO A 133 -7.55 -8.42 20.19
C PRO A 133 -6.32 -8.94 20.93
N GLU A 134 -6.49 -9.32 22.20
CA GLU A 134 -5.39 -9.84 23.03
C GLU A 134 -4.77 -11.13 22.46
N ASP A 135 -5.59 -11.94 21.78
CA ASP A 135 -5.18 -13.20 21.14
C ASP A 135 -4.79 -13.05 19.66
N PHE A 136 -4.61 -11.80 19.19
CA PHE A 136 -4.29 -11.55 17.76
C PHE A 136 -2.94 -12.16 17.39
N ASN A 137 -2.95 -12.96 16.32
CA ASN A 137 -1.73 -13.60 15.82
C ASN A 137 -1.02 -12.68 14.82
N PHE A 138 0.12 -12.15 15.21
CA PHE A 138 0.95 -11.28 14.37
C PHE A 138 1.88 -12.05 13.40
N ASN A 139 1.75 -13.37 13.29
CA ASN A 139 2.56 -14.16 12.37
C ASN A 139 1.93 -14.12 10.96
N PHE A 140 2.38 -13.20 10.12
CA PHE A 140 1.91 -13.02 8.74
C PHE A 140 2.72 -13.85 7.72
N THR A 141 3.77 -14.55 8.17
CA THR A 141 4.64 -15.35 7.29
C THR A 141 4.35 -16.85 7.32
N SER A 142 3.61 -17.35 8.30
CA SER A 142 3.36 -18.79 8.51
C SER A 142 2.69 -19.49 7.32
N ASP A 143 1.79 -18.78 6.63
CA ASP A 143 0.98 -19.35 5.55
C ASP A 143 1.45 -18.94 4.14
N LEU A 144 2.66 -18.39 4.03
CA LEU A 144 3.26 -18.03 2.75
C LEU A 144 3.84 -19.27 2.05
N ASN A 145 2.94 -20.11 1.52
CA ASN A 145 3.32 -21.33 0.79
C ASN A 145 2.36 -21.58 -0.39
N ASP A 146 2.76 -22.46 -1.32
CA ASP A 146 2.05 -22.72 -2.56
C ASP A 146 0.66 -23.34 -2.38
N SER A 147 0.37 -23.95 -1.23
CA SER A 147 -0.92 -24.59 -0.94
C SER A 147 -1.90 -23.69 -0.21
N SER A 148 -1.48 -22.50 0.23
CA SER A 148 -2.30 -21.58 1.04
C SER A 148 -3.55 -21.06 0.32
N LEU A 149 -3.58 -21.09 -1.01
CA LEU A 149 -4.68 -20.63 -1.84
C LEU A 149 -5.71 -21.72 -2.16
N ALA A 150 -5.40 -22.98 -1.92
CA ALA A 150 -6.29 -24.08 -2.23
C ALA A 150 -7.65 -23.96 -1.52
N GLY A 151 -8.74 -23.97 -2.28
CA GLY A 151 -10.11 -23.81 -1.80
C GLY A 151 -10.49 -22.38 -1.36
N LYS A 152 -9.57 -21.42 -1.36
CA LYS A 152 -9.89 -20.00 -1.09
C LYS A 152 -10.70 -19.40 -2.23
N ARG A 153 -11.64 -18.52 -1.89
CA ARG A 153 -12.50 -17.85 -2.88
C ARG A 153 -12.04 -16.42 -3.11
N PHE A 154 -11.83 -16.06 -4.37
CA PHE A 154 -11.42 -14.73 -4.81
C PHE A 154 -12.48 -14.12 -5.71
N GLY A 155 -12.92 -12.90 -5.41
CA GLY A 155 -13.78 -12.13 -6.28
C GLY A 155 -12.96 -11.21 -7.18
N LEU A 156 -13.18 -11.23 -8.49
CA LEU A 156 -12.61 -10.27 -9.42
C LEU A 156 -13.63 -9.20 -9.76
N LEU A 157 -13.24 -7.94 -9.58
CA LEU A 157 -14.05 -6.78 -9.94
C LEU A 157 -14.06 -6.58 -11.46
N PRO A 158 -15.13 -5.94 -12.00
CA PRO A 158 -15.24 -5.66 -13.43
C PRO A 158 -14.08 -4.83 -13.97
N THR A 159 -13.69 -5.12 -15.20
CA THR A 159 -12.57 -4.45 -15.90
C THR A 159 -12.98 -3.20 -16.68
N GLY A 160 -14.14 -2.64 -16.42
CA GLY A 160 -14.80 -1.63 -17.28
C GLY A 160 -13.92 -0.44 -17.72
N SER A 161 -13.11 0.10 -16.81
CA SER A 161 -12.20 1.22 -17.09
C SER A 161 -10.76 0.84 -17.39
N MET A 162 -10.41 -0.45 -17.38
CA MET A 162 -9.04 -0.91 -17.62
C MET A 162 -8.66 -0.86 -19.10
N ASN A 163 -7.42 -0.44 -19.37
CA ASN A 163 -6.80 -0.58 -20.68
C ASN A 163 -6.49 -2.07 -21.00
N SER A 164 -5.96 -2.32 -22.20
CA SER A 164 -5.60 -3.67 -22.67
C SER A 164 -4.65 -4.41 -21.72
N ASP A 165 -3.66 -3.71 -21.19
CA ASP A 165 -2.63 -4.28 -20.32
C ASP A 165 -3.21 -4.68 -18.96
N GLY A 166 -4.09 -3.85 -18.39
CA GLY A 166 -4.82 -4.16 -17.17
C GLY A 166 -5.72 -5.39 -17.32
N LYS A 167 -6.43 -5.51 -18.44
CA LYS A 167 -7.24 -6.69 -18.76
C LYS A 167 -6.40 -7.95 -18.89
N LEU A 168 -5.25 -7.87 -19.59
CA LEU A 168 -4.30 -8.97 -19.70
C LEU A 168 -3.75 -9.38 -18.33
N MET A 169 -3.43 -8.42 -17.47
CA MET A 169 -2.95 -8.69 -16.11
C MET A 169 -4.00 -9.43 -15.28
N LEU A 170 -5.27 -8.99 -15.30
CA LEU A 170 -6.36 -9.70 -14.60
C LEU A 170 -6.54 -11.13 -15.11
N THR A 171 -6.42 -11.35 -16.41
CA THR A 171 -6.46 -12.71 -16.99
C THR A 171 -5.34 -13.57 -16.42
N LYS A 172 -4.12 -13.04 -16.33
CA LYS A 172 -2.97 -13.76 -15.75
C LYS A 172 -3.17 -14.03 -14.25
N ILE A 173 -3.71 -13.05 -13.49
CA ILE A 173 -4.02 -13.23 -12.07
C ILE A 173 -5.03 -14.37 -11.90
N ARG A 174 -6.11 -14.39 -12.67
CA ARG A 174 -7.12 -15.48 -12.65
C ARG A 174 -6.44 -16.84 -12.86
N MET A 175 -5.65 -16.96 -13.93
CA MET A 175 -4.96 -18.22 -14.24
C MET A 175 -4.03 -18.69 -13.10
N VAL A 176 -3.31 -17.78 -12.46
CA VAL A 176 -2.42 -18.10 -11.34
C VAL A 176 -3.22 -18.59 -10.14
N LEU A 177 -4.31 -17.87 -9.77
CA LEU A 177 -5.18 -18.24 -8.66
C LEU A 177 -5.83 -19.62 -8.88
N GLU A 178 -6.42 -19.85 -10.05
CA GLU A 178 -7.04 -21.13 -10.40
C GLU A 178 -6.03 -22.27 -10.41
N LYS A 179 -4.82 -22.05 -10.95
CA LYS A 179 -3.73 -23.04 -10.92
C LYS A 179 -3.29 -23.39 -9.50
N ALA A 180 -3.35 -22.42 -8.58
CA ALA A 180 -3.07 -22.63 -7.15
C ALA A 180 -4.24 -23.27 -6.38
N GLY A 181 -5.33 -23.68 -7.06
CA GLY A 181 -6.48 -24.34 -6.47
C GLY A 181 -7.50 -23.38 -5.84
N ALA A 182 -7.41 -22.08 -6.10
CA ALA A 182 -8.40 -21.13 -5.65
C ALA A 182 -9.67 -21.18 -6.52
N ILE A 183 -10.79 -20.75 -5.92
CA ILE A 183 -12.07 -20.56 -6.61
C ILE A 183 -12.18 -19.08 -6.98
N VAL A 184 -12.20 -18.77 -8.28
CA VAL A 184 -12.29 -17.39 -8.76
C VAL A 184 -13.72 -17.13 -9.27
N VAL A 185 -14.34 -16.05 -8.76
CA VAL A 185 -15.71 -15.62 -9.15
C VAL A 185 -15.67 -14.18 -9.64
N ASP A 186 -16.44 -13.88 -10.68
CA ASP A 186 -16.65 -12.51 -11.13
C ASP A 186 -17.66 -11.84 -10.21
N ILE A 187 -17.33 -10.61 -9.76
CA ILE A 187 -18.22 -9.81 -8.91
C ILE A 187 -18.94 -8.80 -9.82
N ASP A 188 -20.27 -8.79 -9.74
CA ASP A 188 -21.09 -7.71 -10.29
C ASP A 188 -21.16 -6.60 -9.22
N ASP A 189 -20.20 -5.66 -9.30
CA ASP A 189 -20.10 -4.56 -8.34
C ASP A 189 -21.11 -3.47 -8.72
N LYS A 190 -22.20 -3.43 -7.98
CA LYS A 190 -23.27 -2.41 -8.12
C LYS A 190 -23.19 -1.31 -7.06
N ARG A 191 -22.10 -1.25 -6.31
CA ARG A 191 -21.93 -0.20 -5.29
C ARG A 191 -21.81 1.16 -5.95
N GLU A 192 -22.53 2.13 -5.43
CA GLU A 192 -22.29 3.53 -5.70
C GLU A 192 -21.08 3.96 -4.87
N TYR A 193 -20.08 4.52 -5.54
CA TYR A 193 -18.90 5.07 -4.85
C TYR A 193 -19.14 6.55 -4.56
N PRO A 194 -18.72 7.04 -3.40
CA PRO A 194 -18.82 8.46 -3.07
C PRO A 194 -18.11 9.31 -4.12
N GLY A 195 -18.69 10.47 -4.38
CA GLY A 195 -18.08 11.47 -5.26
C GLY A 195 -16.80 12.08 -4.67
N PRO A 196 -16.01 12.82 -5.49
CA PRO A 196 -14.78 13.44 -5.02
C PRO A 196 -14.98 14.37 -3.80
N GLU A 197 -16.12 15.04 -3.72
CA GLU A 197 -16.44 15.95 -2.60
C GLU A 197 -16.67 15.18 -1.29
N GLU A 198 -17.37 14.05 -1.35
CA GLU A 198 -17.59 13.17 -0.19
C GLU A 198 -16.28 12.53 0.28
N LEU A 199 -15.39 12.17 -0.63
CA LEU A 199 -14.05 11.68 -0.28
C LEU A 199 -13.22 12.74 0.43
N LEU A 200 -13.35 14.02 0.05
CA LEU A 200 -12.66 15.12 0.74
C LEU A 200 -13.19 15.30 2.17
N VAL A 201 -14.49 15.21 2.39
CA VAL A 201 -15.06 15.27 3.76
C VAL A 201 -14.49 14.15 4.61
N LEU A 202 -14.48 12.91 4.12
CA LEU A 202 -13.92 11.75 4.83
C LEU A 202 -12.39 11.87 5.09
N LEU A 203 -11.67 12.67 4.31
CA LEU A 203 -10.24 12.89 4.49
C LEU A 203 -9.95 13.94 5.57
N TYR A 204 -10.88 14.84 5.86
CA TYR A 204 -10.70 15.94 6.80
C TYR A 204 -11.47 15.77 8.13
N GLU A 205 -12.11 14.61 8.35
CA GLU A 205 -12.64 14.21 9.66
C GLU A 205 -11.51 13.68 10.57
#